data_2fd6a8756cc8d6f982dbda1a5f6eda1c
#
_entry.id   2fd6a8756cc8d6f982dbda1a5f6eda1c
#
_cell.length_a   1.000
_cell.length_b   1.000
_cell.length_c   1.000
_cell.angle_alpha   90.00
_cell.angle_beta   90.00
_cell.angle_gamma   90.00
#
_symmetry.space_group_name_H-M   'P 1'
#
loop_
_entity.id
_entity.type
_entity.pdbx_description
1 polymer ?
#
loop_
_entity_poly.entity_id
_entity_poly.type
_entity_poly.pdbx_seq_one_letter_code
_entity_poly.pdbx_strand_id
1 'polypeptide(L)'
;MSEDLEKTKMELEIQIRNAEKLENQLKYLQADFDNFRKFSEKEKASIITVANETLIKDLLVILDDFAQALPSLELEQNKEGMKMIQRKLMKIMSEYGLEPIDCVGKKFDPNLHEVICIERSEEEANTILEDFCSGYQLKTKVIRPSKVKIAEHIRECGENNV
;
A
#
# COMPACT_ATOMS: atom_id res chain seq x y z
N MET A 1 -7.33 70.62 27.47
CA MET A 1 -7.80 69.48 28.33
C MET A 1 -8.90 68.64 27.70
N SER A 2 -9.95 69.20 27.14
CA SER A 2 -11.02 68.41 26.46
C SER A 2 -10.57 67.85 25.13
N GLU A 3 -9.87 68.61 24.28
CA GLU A 3 -9.38 68.21 22.98
C GLU A 3 -8.26 67.13 23.06
N ASP A 4 -7.39 67.23 24.06
CA ASP A 4 -6.34 66.24 24.24
C ASP A 4 -6.90 64.87 24.62
N LEU A 5 -7.99 64.86 25.41
CA LEU A 5 -8.68 63.66 25.81
C LEU A 5 -9.38 62.97 24.61
N GLU A 6 -9.99 63.74 23.69
CA GLU A 6 -10.58 63.22 22.48
C GLU A 6 -9.55 62.64 21.50
N LYS A 7 -8.41 63.32 21.33
CA LYS A 7 -7.30 62.75 20.51
C LYS A 7 -6.76 61.44 21.06
N THR A 8 -6.54 61.37 22.38
CA THR A 8 -6.05 60.13 23.00
C THR A 8 -7.06 59.00 22.90
N LYS A 9 -8.34 59.26 22.99
CA LYS A 9 -9.39 58.27 22.76
C LYS A 9 -9.39 57.73 21.32
N MET A 10 -9.28 58.61 20.35
CA MET A 10 -9.20 58.25 18.92
C MET A 10 -7.98 57.41 18.60
N GLU A 11 -6.81 57.76 19.15
CA GLU A 11 -5.59 57.00 19.03
C GLU A 11 -5.74 55.59 19.67
N LEU A 12 -6.34 55.50 20.84
CA LEU A 12 -6.64 54.23 21.52
C LEU A 12 -7.54 53.31 20.68
N GLU A 13 -8.61 53.86 20.09
CA GLU A 13 -9.51 53.10 19.23
C GLU A 13 -8.79 52.55 17.98
N ILE A 14 -7.88 53.37 17.39
CA ILE A 14 -7.08 52.93 16.26
C ILE A 14 -6.15 51.77 16.68
N GLN A 15 -5.51 51.87 17.84
CA GLN A 15 -4.62 50.83 18.36
C GLN A 15 -5.39 49.55 18.69
N ILE A 16 -6.58 49.65 19.26
CA ILE A 16 -7.47 48.47 19.52
C ILE A 16 -7.80 47.77 18.21
N ARG A 17 -8.27 48.51 17.18
CA ARG A 17 -8.53 47.90 15.85
C ARG A 17 -7.33 47.25 15.21
N ASN A 18 -6.18 47.87 15.33
CA ASN A 18 -4.93 47.27 14.80
C ASN A 18 -4.56 46.00 15.56
N ALA A 19 -4.73 45.99 16.88
CA ALA A 19 -4.50 44.79 17.70
C ALA A 19 -5.45 43.65 17.33
N GLU A 20 -6.75 43.92 17.20
CA GLU A 20 -7.75 42.95 16.77
C GLU A 20 -7.45 42.38 15.35
N LYS A 21 -7.03 43.26 14.43
CA LYS A 21 -6.62 42.85 13.08
C LYS A 21 -5.41 41.94 13.10
N LEU A 22 -4.39 42.28 13.88
CA LEU A 22 -3.19 41.48 14.03
C LEU A 22 -3.50 40.13 14.70
N GLU A 23 -4.34 40.11 15.72
CA GLU A 23 -4.78 38.88 16.39
C GLU A 23 -5.51 37.94 15.41
N ASN A 24 -6.41 38.48 14.59
CA ASN A 24 -7.07 37.70 13.56
C ASN A 24 -6.10 37.16 12.52
N GLN A 25 -5.12 37.96 12.06
CA GLN A 25 -4.07 37.51 11.15
C GLN A 25 -3.22 36.40 11.76
N LEU A 26 -2.87 36.50 13.05
CA LEU A 26 -2.15 35.43 13.76
C LEU A 26 -2.96 34.13 13.84
N LYS A 27 -4.27 34.22 14.12
CA LYS A 27 -5.14 33.03 14.14
C LYS A 27 -5.19 32.33 12.77
N TYR A 28 -5.33 33.11 11.69
CA TYR A 28 -5.28 32.55 10.33
C TYR A 28 -3.91 31.91 10.01
N LEU A 29 -2.83 32.62 10.31
CA LEU A 29 -1.48 32.11 10.07
C LEU A 29 -1.20 30.83 10.88
N GLN A 30 -1.68 30.75 12.10
CA GLN A 30 -1.54 29.56 12.93
C GLN A 30 -2.31 28.36 12.33
N ALA A 31 -3.54 28.60 11.85
CA ALA A 31 -4.33 27.56 11.18
C ALA A 31 -3.65 27.08 9.88
N ASP A 32 -3.13 28.00 9.09
CA ASP A 32 -2.40 27.69 7.85
C ASP A 32 -1.11 26.91 8.16
N PHE A 33 -0.38 27.30 9.19
CA PHE A 33 0.84 26.60 9.61
C PHE A 33 0.52 25.17 10.07
N ASP A 34 -0.53 24.96 10.85
CA ASP A 34 -0.96 23.64 11.29
C ASP A 34 -1.38 22.76 10.10
N ASN A 35 -2.09 23.32 9.13
CA ASN A 35 -2.44 22.62 7.89
C ASN A 35 -1.20 22.27 7.07
N PHE A 36 -0.26 23.21 6.90
CA PHE A 36 0.99 22.97 6.20
C PHE A 36 1.83 21.88 6.87
N ARG A 37 1.91 21.89 8.20
CA ARG A 37 2.63 20.86 8.96
C ARG A 37 2.04 19.47 8.69
N LYS A 38 0.71 19.32 8.81
CA LYS A 38 0.00 18.05 8.53
C LYS A 38 0.21 17.58 7.10
N PHE A 39 0.16 18.51 6.14
CA PHE A 39 0.41 18.19 4.74
C PHE A 39 1.84 17.73 4.51
N SER A 40 2.84 18.46 5.04
CA SER A 40 4.25 18.12 4.92
C SER A 40 4.60 16.75 5.55
N GLU A 41 3.99 16.42 6.69
CA GLU A 41 4.15 15.10 7.32
C GLU A 41 3.60 13.97 6.43
N LYS A 42 2.42 14.17 5.81
CA LYS A 42 1.84 13.21 4.86
C LYS A 42 2.70 13.05 3.60
N GLU A 43 3.20 14.16 3.07
CA GLU A 43 4.06 14.15 1.89
C GLU A 43 5.37 13.40 2.16
N LYS A 44 6.02 13.65 3.29
CA LYS A 44 7.23 12.91 3.70
C LYS A 44 6.95 11.40 3.81
N ALA A 45 5.85 11.01 4.46
CA ALA A 45 5.48 9.61 4.58
C ALA A 45 5.21 8.96 3.22
N SER A 46 4.60 9.69 2.28
CA SER A 46 4.37 9.25 0.91
C SER A 46 5.67 9.04 0.14
N ILE A 47 6.59 10.00 0.22
CA ILE A 47 7.91 9.91 -0.44
C ILE A 47 8.69 8.69 0.05
N ILE A 48 8.73 8.45 1.35
CA ILE A 48 9.40 7.27 1.93
C ILE A 48 8.75 5.98 1.41
N THR A 49 7.43 5.94 1.32
CA THR A 49 6.71 4.75 0.82
C THR A 49 7.04 4.48 -0.64
N VAL A 50 7.06 5.52 -1.50
CA VAL A 50 7.39 5.39 -2.92
C VAL A 50 8.85 4.98 -3.13
N ALA A 51 9.78 5.56 -2.37
CA ALA A 51 11.19 5.19 -2.45
C ALA A 51 11.42 3.72 -2.09
N ASN A 52 10.78 3.23 -1.03
CA ASN A 52 10.87 1.83 -0.63
C ASN A 52 10.19 0.88 -1.63
N GLU A 53 9.10 1.31 -2.28
CA GLU A 53 8.37 0.50 -3.26
C GLU A 53 9.28 0.04 -4.41
N THR A 54 10.06 0.97 -4.97
CA THR A 54 10.96 0.65 -6.09
C THR A 54 12.01 -0.37 -5.67
N LEU A 55 12.69 -0.13 -4.54
CA LEU A 55 13.69 -1.06 -4.03
C LEU A 55 13.09 -2.45 -3.72
N ILE A 56 11.91 -2.49 -3.11
CA ILE A 56 11.26 -3.75 -2.79
C ILE A 56 10.85 -4.50 -4.07
N LYS A 57 10.37 -3.81 -5.10
CA LYS A 57 10.08 -4.44 -6.41
C LYS A 57 11.32 -5.12 -7.02
N ASP A 58 12.46 -4.46 -6.96
CA ASP A 58 13.71 -5.04 -7.46
C ASP A 58 14.15 -6.27 -6.63
N LEU A 59 13.94 -6.22 -5.30
CA LEU A 59 14.21 -7.36 -4.42
C LEU A 59 13.25 -8.54 -4.63
N LEU A 60 12.00 -8.28 -5.06
CA LEU A 60 11.05 -9.35 -5.39
C LEU A 60 11.52 -10.22 -6.56
N VAL A 61 12.24 -9.64 -7.54
CA VAL A 61 12.84 -10.40 -8.64
C VAL A 61 13.82 -11.43 -8.10
N ILE A 62 14.68 -11.02 -7.16
CA ILE A 62 15.64 -11.93 -6.52
C ILE A 62 14.91 -13.03 -5.74
N LEU A 63 13.80 -12.71 -5.11
CA LEU A 63 12.99 -13.69 -4.38
C LEU A 63 12.38 -14.74 -5.31
N ASP A 64 11.93 -14.32 -6.50
CA ASP A 64 11.43 -15.22 -7.54
C ASP A 64 12.54 -16.13 -8.07
N ASP A 65 13.75 -15.60 -8.28
CA ASP A 65 14.92 -16.38 -8.67
C ASP A 65 15.24 -17.47 -7.63
N PHE A 66 15.14 -17.15 -6.33
CA PHE A 66 15.25 -18.15 -5.28
C PHE A 66 14.18 -19.24 -5.39
N ALA A 67 12.93 -18.86 -5.65
CA ALA A 67 11.84 -19.82 -5.78
C ALA A 67 12.05 -20.76 -6.99
N GLN A 68 12.58 -20.25 -8.09
CA GLN A 68 12.91 -21.05 -9.28
C GLN A 68 14.14 -21.93 -9.08
N ALA A 69 15.15 -21.47 -8.36
CA ALA A 69 16.38 -22.22 -8.13
C ALA A 69 16.19 -23.39 -7.14
N LEU A 70 15.31 -23.24 -6.15
CA LEU A 70 15.10 -24.24 -5.10
C LEU A 70 14.78 -25.67 -5.61
N PRO A 71 13.90 -25.87 -6.62
CA PRO A 71 13.59 -27.20 -7.14
C PRO A 71 14.78 -27.86 -7.85
N SER A 72 15.70 -27.09 -8.45
CA SER A 72 16.83 -27.58 -9.22
C SER A 72 18.03 -28.05 -8.37
N LEU A 73 18.01 -27.79 -7.07
CA LEU A 73 19.05 -28.22 -6.16
C LEU A 73 18.92 -29.72 -5.85
N GLU A 74 19.96 -30.48 -6.03
CA GLU A 74 19.96 -31.94 -5.76
C GLU A 74 20.14 -32.27 -4.28
N LEU A 75 20.97 -31.50 -3.56
CA LEU A 75 21.31 -31.76 -2.17
C LEU A 75 20.29 -31.08 -1.22
N GLU A 76 19.64 -31.88 -0.39
CA GLU A 76 18.63 -31.38 0.55
C GLU A 76 19.19 -30.36 1.56
N GLN A 77 20.45 -30.51 1.97
CA GLN A 77 21.13 -29.51 2.82
C GLN A 77 21.24 -28.15 2.14
N ASN A 78 21.50 -28.13 0.83
CA ASN A 78 21.57 -26.87 0.06
C ASN A 78 20.20 -26.22 -0.08
N LYS A 79 19.14 -27.02 -0.27
CA LYS A 79 17.76 -26.53 -0.28
C LYS A 79 17.39 -25.88 1.07
N GLU A 80 17.74 -26.52 2.17
CA GLU A 80 17.44 -25.99 3.50
C GLU A 80 18.16 -24.66 3.75
N GLY A 81 19.46 -24.59 3.41
CA GLY A 81 20.23 -23.35 3.49
C GLY A 81 19.59 -22.21 2.67
N MET A 82 19.20 -22.51 1.43
CA MET A 82 18.55 -21.53 0.54
C MET A 82 17.19 -21.08 1.07
N LYS A 83 16.36 -22.00 1.57
CA LYS A 83 15.08 -21.67 2.24
C LYS A 83 15.27 -20.78 3.46
N MET A 84 16.32 -20.99 4.25
CA MET A 84 16.65 -20.12 5.37
C MET A 84 16.96 -18.70 4.94
N ILE A 85 17.75 -18.53 3.87
CA ILE A 85 18.09 -17.20 3.32
C ILE A 85 16.82 -16.52 2.80
N GLN A 86 15.99 -17.23 2.04
CA GLN A 86 14.72 -16.74 1.52
C GLN A 86 13.78 -16.26 2.65
N ARG A 87 13.62 -17.08 3.70
CA ARG A 87 12.81 -16.71 4.89
C ARG A 87 13.35 -15.47 5.60
N LYS A 88 14.69 -15.37 5.72
CA LYS A 88 15.32 -14.20 6.34
C LYS A 88 15.10 -12.93 5.52
N LEU A 89 15.21 -13.02 4.19
CA LEU A 89 14.92 -11.91 3.28
C LEU A 89 13.46 -11.46 3.42
N MET A 90 12.52 -12.41 3.37
CA MET A 90 11.10 -12.13 3.56
C MET A 90 10.82 -11.47 4.91
N LYS A 91 11.45 -11.96 5.98
CA LYS A 91 11.29 -11.35 7.31
C LYS A 91 11.75 -9.90 7.33
N ILE A 92 12.91 -9.60 6.73
CA ILE A 92 13.40 -8.22 6.64
C ILE A 92 12.42 -7.36 5.86
N MET A 93 11.93 -7.81 4.70
CA MET A 93 10.98 -7.04 3.89
C MET A 93 9.64 -6.84 4.62
N SER A 94 9.19 -7.81 5.43
CA SER A 94 7.98 -7.67 6.23
C SER A 94 8.10 -6.58 7.32
N GLU A 95 9.29 -6.33 7.85
CA GLU A 95 9.54 -5.23 8.80
C GLU A 95 9.34 -3.84 8.14
N TYR A 96 9.48 -3.77 6.81
CA TYR A 96 9.15 -2.58 6.01
C TYR A 96 7.68 -2.52 5.57
N GLY A 97 6.89 -3.52 5.96
CA GLY A 97 5.46 -3.59 5.68
C GLY A 97 5.09 -4.33 4.40
N LEU A 98 5.99 -5.19 3.89
CA LEU A 98 5.67 -6.10 2.79
C LEU A 98 4.89 -7.31 3.31
N GLU A 99 3.75 -7.60 2.69
CA GLU A 99 2.92 -8.75 3.00
C GLU A 99 2.60 -9.54 1.73
N PRO A 100 2.70 -10.88 1.75
CA PRO A 100 2.29 -11.70 0.62
C PRO A 100 0.76 -11.70 0.50
N ILE A 101 0.27 -11.78 -0.74
CA ILE A 101 -1.14 -11.94 -1.03
C ILE A 101 -1.44 -13.44 -1.05
N ASP A 102 -2.11 -13.92 -0.01
CA ASP A 102 -2.59 -15.30 0.04
C ASP A 102 -3.87 -15.42 -0.81
N CYS A 103 -3.81 -16.18 -1.90
CA CYS A 103 -4.85 -16.19 -2.92
C CYS A 103 -5.43 -17.58 -3.21
N VAL A 104 -4.69 -18.67 -2.99
CA VAL A 104 -5.14 -20.04 -3.37
C VAL A 104 -6.39 -20.43 -2.59
N GLY A 105 -7.39 -20.94 -3.29
CA GLY A 105 -8.69 -21.29 -2.74
C GLY A 105 -9.64 -20.12 -2.50
N LYS A 106 -9.21 -18.89 -2.78
CA LYS A 106 -10.06 -17.68 -2.69
C LYS A 106 -10.66 -17.32 -4.05
N LYS A 107 -11.64 -16.44 -4.02
CA LYS A 107 -12.22 -15.87 -5.25
C LYS A 107 -11.27 -14.85 -5.86
N PHE A 108 -11.24 -14.81 -7.17
CA PHE A 108 -10.48 -13.83 -7.93
C PHE A 108 -10.96 -12.40 -7.64
N ASP A 109 -9.98 -11.51 -7.37
CA ASP A 109 -10.20 -10.08 -7.24
C ASP A 109 -9.27 -9.35 -8.22
N PRO A 110 -9.82 -8.54 -9.16
CA PRO A 110 -9.02 -7.79 -10.15
C PRO A 110 -8.01 -6.81 -9.55
N ASN A 111 -8.21 -6.36 -8.30
CA ASN A 111 -7.31 -5.44 -7.64
C ASN A 111 -6.06 -6.14 -7.07
N LEU A 112 -6.15 -7.45 -6.81
CA LEU A 112 -5.12 -8.23 -6.13
C LEU A 112 -4.45 -9.26 -7.05
N HIS A 113 -5.15 -9.71 -8.10
CA HIS A 113 -4.78 -10.87 -8.90
C HIS A 113 -4.79 -10.57 -10.39
N GLU A 114 -3.88 -11.21 -11.12
CA GLU A 114 -3.79 -11.21 -12.58
C GLU A 114 -3.99 -12.65 -13.07
N VAL A 115 -5.01 -12.88 -13.92
CA VAL A 115 -5.29 -14.22 -14.48
C VAL A 115 -4.35 -14.48 -15.64
N ILE A 116 -3.57 -15.58 -15.53
CA ILE A 116 -2.71 -16.05 -16.63
C ILE A 116 -3.33 -17.24 -17.33
N CYS A 117 -4.02 -18.12 -16.57
CA CYS A 117 -4.57 -19.35 -17.09
C CYS A 117 -5.94 -19.62 -16.48
N ILE A 118 -6.80 -20.24 -17.28
CA ILE A 118 -8.13 -20.72 -16.87
C ILE A 118 -8.15 -22.22 -17.07
N GLU A 119 -8.58 -22.98 -16.06
CA GLU A 119 -8.64 -24.43 -16.10
C GLU A 119 -10.05 -24.90 -15.72
N ARG A 120 -10.56 -25.89 -16.44
CA ARG A 120 -11.83 -26.54 -16.10
C ARG A 120 -11.68 -27.35 -14.83
N SER A 121 -12.52 -27.08 -13.85
CA SER A 121 -12.45 -27.68 -12.52
C SER A 121 -13.84 -27.88 -11.95
N GLU A 122 -13.94 -28.78 -10.97
CA GLU A 122 -15.15 -28.99 -10.16
C GLU A 122 -15.36 -27.83 -9.15
N GLU A 123 -14.32 -27.02 -8.93
CA GLU A 123 -14.39 -25.85 -8.06
C GLU A 123 -15.36 -24.80 -8.61
N GLU A 124 -15.84 -23.94 -7.73
CA GLU A 124 -16.68 -22.82 -8.15
C GLU A 124 -15.94 -21.89 -9.14
N ALA A 125 -16.66 -21.39 -10.13
CA ALA A 125 -16.11 -20.45 -11.10
C ALA A 125 -15.38 -19.27 -10.42
N ASN A 126 -14.26 -18.87 -11.01
CA ASN A 126 -13.37 -17.82 -10.51
C ASN A 126 -12.67 -18.15 -9.17
N THR A 127 -12.66 -19.40 -8.71
CA THR A 127 -11.82 -19.80 -7.59
C THR A 127 -10.37 -19.92 -8.07
N ILE A 128 -9.42 -19.39 -7.31
CA ILE A 128 -7.99 -19.46 -7.62
C ILE A 128 -7.48 -20.87 -7.28
N LEU A 129 -7.01 -21.58 -8.31
CA LEU A 129 -6.52 -22.95 -8.20
C LEU A 129 -5.04 -23.00 -7.85
N GLU A 130 -4.26 -22.07 -8.42
CA GLU A 130 -2.81 -22.07 -8.31
C GLU A 130 -2.26 -20.66 -8.39
N ASP A 131 -1.20 -20.40 -7.62
CA ASP A 131 -0.42 -19.16 -7.65
C ASP A 131 0.92 -19.42 -8.34
N PHE A 132 1.08 -18.94 -9.57
CA PHE A 132 2.31 -19.09 -10.33
C PHE A 132 3.41 -18.11 -9.90
N CYS A 133 3.00 -16.92 -9.47
CA CYS A 133 3.93 -15.89 -9.03
C CYS A 133 3.25 -15.06 -7.96
N SER A 134 3.70 -15.24 -6.73
CA SER A 134 3.08 -14.65 -5.55
C SER A 134 3.04 -13.13 -5.63
N GLY A 135 1.87 -12.57 -5.39
CA GLY A 135 1.65 -11.14 -5.28
C GLY A 135 2.06 -10.61 -3.92
N TYR A 136 2.32 -9.31 -3.88
CA TYR A 136 2.71 -8.63 -2.66
C TYR A 136 2.06 -7.26 -2.53
N GLN A 137 1.70 -6.92 -1.31
CA GLN A 137 1.28 -5.57 -0.93
C GLN A 137 2.29 -4.94 0.02
N LEU A 138 2.51 -3.64 -0.15
CA LEU A 138 3.31 -2.83 0.76
C LEU A 138 2.37 -1.96 1.56
N LYS A 139 2.19 -2.28 2.84
CA LYS A 139 1.17 -1.66 3.70
C LYS A 139 -0.23 -1.82 3.09
N THR A 140 -0.80 -0.75 2.52
CA THR A 140 -2.14 -0.73 1.91
C THR A 140 -2.13 -0.75 0.39
N LYS A 141 -0.95 -0.73 -0.24
CA LYS A 141 -0.82 -0.64 -1.69
C LYS A 141 -0.34 -1.96 -2.28
N VAL A 142 -1.06 -2.51 -3.24
CA VAL A 142 -0.58 -3.63 -4.05
C VAL A 142 0.57 -3.15 -4.93
N ILE A 143 1.75 -3.75 -4.74
CA ILE A 143 2.95 -3.43 -5.52
C ILE A 143 3.19 -4.43 -6.65
N ARG A 144 2.66 -5.65 -6.49
CA ARG A 144 2.64 -6.70 -7.51
C ARG A 144 1.42 -7.59 -7.30
N PRO A 145 0.51 -7.75 -8.28
CA PRO A 145 -0.58 -8.71 -8.19
C PRO A 145 -0.06 -10.15 -8.22
N SER A 146 -0.79 -11.08 -7.62
CA SER A 146 -0.52 -12.52 -7.78
C SER A 146 -0.91 -12.96 -9.18
N LYS A 147 -0.05 -13.71 -9.84
CA LYS A 147 -0.33 -14.31 -11.14
C LYS A 147 -0.93 -15.70 -10.95
N VAL A 148 -2.21 -15.80 -11.26
CA VAL A 148 -3.02 -16.95 -10.82
C VAL A 148 -3.67 -17.71 -11.97
N LYS A 149 -3.96 -18.99 -11.69
CA LYS A 149 -4.85 -19.84 -12.45
C LYS A 149 -6.22 -19.84 -11.76
N ILE A 150 -7.29 -19.67 -12.52
CA ILE A 150 -8.66 -19.69 -12.00
C ILE A 150 -9.46 -20.85 -12.56
N ALA A 151 -10.46 -21.29 -11.79
CA ALA A 151 -11.41 -22.32 -12.19
C ALA A 151 -12.44 -21.77 -13.17
N GLU A 152 -12.68 -22.49 -14.27
CA GLU A 152 -13.90 -22.44 -15.07
C GLU A 152 -14.78 -23.60 -14.65
N HIS A 153 -15.93 -23.30 -14.06
CA HIS A 153 -16.82 -24.35 -13.56
C HIS A 153 -17.37 -25.21 -14.72
N ILE A 154 -17.17 -26.53 -14.62
CA ILE A 154 -17.76 -27.50 -15.56
C ILE A 154 -19.26 -27.57 -15.27
N ARG A 155 -20.08 -26.93 -16.10
CA ARG A 155 -21.50 -27.18 -16.09
C ARG A 155 -21.71 -28.60 -16.64
N GLU A 156 -22.13 -29.54 -15.80
CA GLU A 156 -22.70 -30.77 -16.32
C GLU A 156 -23.85 -30.39 -17.25
N CYS A 157 -23.72 -30.75 -18.54
CA CYS A 157 -24.84 -30.66 -19.48
C CYS A 157 -25.93 -31.61 -18.92
N GLY A 158 -26.88 -31.03 -18.19
CA GLY A 158 -28.06 -31.74 -17.77
C GLY A 158 -28.69 -32.39 -18.98
N GLU A 159 -28.88 -33.69 -18.89
CA GLU A 159 -29.65 -34.49 -19.81
C GLU A 159 -30.96 -33.77 -20.10
N ASN A 160 -31.10 -33.26 -21.32
CA ASN A 160 -32.38 -32.86 -21.83
C ASN A 160 -33.18 -34.17 -21.98
N ASN A 161 -33.99 -34.46 -20.97
CA ASN A 161 -35.05 -35.47 -21.11
C ASN A 161 -36.02 -34.97 -22.19
N VAL A 162 -36.08 -35.76 -23.23
CA VAL A 162 -37.12 -35.83 -24.29
C VAL A 162 -38.46 -36.11 -23.66
#